data_1ffd55960313a2a976003c1859f06a66
#
_entry.id   1ffd55960313a2a976003c1859f06a66
#
_cell.length_a   1.000
_cell.length_b   1.000
_cell.length_c   1.000
_cell.angle_alpha   90.00
_cell.angle_beta   90.00
_cell.angle_gamma   90.00
#
_symmetry.space_group_name_H-M   'P 1'
#
loop_
_entity.id
_entity.type
_entity.pdbx_description
1 polymer ?
#
loop_
_entity_poly.entity_id
_entity_poly.type
_entity_poly.pdbx_seq_one_letter_code
_entity_poly.pdbx_strand_id
1 'polypeptide(L)'
;IFLYDKVRTIRVDEDQVRQFDPEGLSFLNMNAPEEYEAALSLWQSKQLSNSGSVSVELFGVARMLAKTQTISLALPPDATLAKVFSALAEKLPILVGRVIDSQGLIPGYTCNINGVNFVRAPSAKVASGDKIFILSADAGG
;
A
#
# COMPACT_ATOMS: atom_id res chain seq x y z
N ILE A 1 11.62 -31.02 -22.13
CA ILE A 1 10.32 -31.75 -22.22
C ILE A 1 10.32 -32.92 -21.26
N PHE A 2 11.40 -33.68 -21.14
CA PHE A 2 11.48 -34.88 -20.25
C PHE A 2 11.54 -34.60 -18.75
N LEU A 3 11.75 -33.37 -18.31
CA LEU A 3 11.82 -33.06 -16.88
C LEU A 3 10.44 -33.02 -16.23
N TYR A 4 9.44 -32.52 -16.94
CA TYR A 4 8.08 -32.35 -16.43
C TYR A 4 7.38 -33.70 -16.13
N ASP A 5 7.78 -34.76 -16.83
CA ASP A 5 7.22 -36.10 -16.63
C ASP A 5 7.80 -36.81 -15.37
N LYS A 6 8.90 -36.26 -14.83
CA LYS A 6 9.62 -36.84 -13.67
C LYS A 6 9.40 -36.12 -12.36
N VAL A 7 8.72 -34.99 -12.38
CA VAL A 7 8.47 -34.15 -11.19
C VAL A 7 6.97 -33.87 -11.05
N ARG A 8 6.53 -33.71 -9.80
CA ARG A 8 5.14 -33.29 -9.55
C ARG A 8 4.98 -31.84 -10.04
N THR A 9 4.21 -31.67 -11.11
CA THR A 9 4.00 -30.40 -11.77
C THR A 9 2.60 -29.90 -11.47
N ILE A 10 2.46 -28.62 -11.10
CA ILE A 10 1.19 -27.91 -11.04
C ILE A 10 1.17 -26.96 -12.24
N ARG A 11 0.16 -27.09 -13.08
CA ARG A 11 -0.08 -26.14 -14.18
C ARG A 11 -1.03 -25.08 -13.68
N VAL A 12 -0.65 -23.82 -13.86
CA VAL A 12 -1.50 -22.65 -13.64
C VAL A 12 -1.90 -22.18 -15.02
N ASP A 13 -3.18 -22.12 -15.30
CA ASP A 13 -3.70 -21.64 -16.58
C ASP A 13 -3.79 -20.11 -16.63
N GLU A 14 -4.04 -19.59 -17.82
CA GLU A 14 -4.10 -18.14 -18.06
C GLU A 14 -5.21 -17.46 -17.26
N ASP A 15 -6.36 -18.11 -17.09
CA ASP A 15 -7.49 -17.54 -16.36
C ASP A 15 -7.19 -17.44 -14.86
N GLN A 16 -6.47 -18.39 -14.30
CA GLN A 16 -5.99 -18.33 -12.92
C GLN A 16 -4.96 -17.20 -12.72
N VAL A 17 -4.07 -17.01 -13.68
CA VAL A 17 -3.10 -15.89 -13.64
C VAL A 17 -3.83 -14.55 -13.72
N ARG A 18 -4.80 -14.41 -14.63
CA ARG A 18 -5.55 -13.17 -14.85
C ARG A 18 -6.36 -12.72 -13.63
N GLN A 19 -6.68 -13.61 -12.69
CA GLN A 19 -7.34 -13.24 -11.44
C GLN A 19 -6.45 -12.35 -10.55
N PHE A 20 -5.13 -12.51 -10.64
CA PHE A 20 -4.14 -11.78 -9.82
C PHE A 20 -3.37 -10.73 -10.61
N ASP A 21 -3.19 -10.96 -11.89
CA ASP A 21 -2.49 -10.09 -12.83
C ASP A 21 -3.29 -9.95 -14.13
N PRO A 22 -4.39 -9.17 -14.12
CA PRO A 22 -5.29 -9.04 -15.26
C PRO A 22 -4.63 -8.54 -16.55
N GLU A 23 -3.55 -7.78 -16.40
CA GLU A 23 -2.81 -7.17 -17.50
C GLU A 23 -1.54 -7.93 -17.90
N GLY A 24 -1.20 -8.99 -17.16
CA GLY A 24 -0.02 -9.82 -17.44
C GLY A 24 1.31 -9.12 -17.22
N LEU A 25 1.34 -8.08 -16.38
CA LEU A 25 2.54 -7.26 -16.18
C LEU A 25 3.69 -8.01 -15.49
N SER A 26 3.34 -9.04 -14.69
CA SER A 26 4.34 -9.90 -14.04
C SER A 26 5.13 -10.77 -15.02
N PHE A 27 4.63 -10.90 -16.26
CA PHE A 27 5.24 -11.72 -17.32
C PHE A 27 5.90 -10.87 -18.39
N LEU A 28 6.02 -9.56 -18.17
CA LEU A 28 6.75 -8.70 -19.11
C LEU A 28 8.21 -9.16 -19.17
N ASN A 29 8.63 -9.48 -20.38
CA ASN A 29 10.03 -9.78 -20.67
C ASN A 29 10.85 -8.48 -20.59
N MET A 30 12.00 -8.51 -19.94
CA MET A 30 12.88 -7.35 -19.77
C MET A 30 14.32 -7.70 -20.14
N ASN A 31 14.49 -8.44 -21.23
CA ASN A 31 15.81 -8.87 -21.70
C ASN A 31 16.50 -7.83 -22.58
N ALA A 32 15.79 -6.81 -23.05
CA ALA A 32 16.32 -5.70 -23.83
C ALA A 32 16.09 -4.36 -23.11
N PRO A 33 16.97 -3.37 -23.26
CA PRO A 33 16.83 -2.06 -22.65
C PRO A 33 15.51 -1.37 -22.98
N GLU A 34 15.01 -1.53 -24.20
CA GLU A 34 13.75 -0.94 -24.68
C GLU A 34 12.54 -1.55 -23.97
N GLU A 35 12.58 -2.84 -23.68
CA GLU A 35 11.54 -3.56 -22.94
C GLU A 35 11.51 -3.09 -21.48
N TYR A 36 12.65 -2.85 -20.88
CA TYR A 36 12.77 -2.30 -19.54
C TYR A 36 12.22 -0.86 -19.47
N GLU A 37 12.57 0.00 -20.43
CA GLU A 37 12.04 1.38 -20.49
C GLU A 37 10.53 1.39 -20.69
N ALA A 38 9.99 0.51 -21.53
CA ALA A 38 8.53 0.36 -21.72
C ALA A 38 7.85 -0.10 -20.42
N ALA A 39 8.40 -1.09 -19.74
CA ALA A 39 7.88 -1.57 -18.46
C ALA A 39 7.93 -0.46 -17.38
N LEU A 40 9.03 0.29 -17.31
CA LEU A 40 9.19 1.43 -16.41
C LEU A 40 8.16 2.53 -16.70
N SER A 41 7.93 2.84 -17.97
CA SER A 41 6.92 3.83 -18.39
C SER A 41 5.50 3.40 -18.02
N LEU A 42 5.16 2.12 -18.21
CA LEU A 42 3.89 1.55 -17.78
C LEU A 42 3.72 1.62 -16.25
N TRP A 43 4.77 1.30 -15.50
CA TRP A 43 4.75 1.40 -14.04
C TRP A 43 4.58 2.84 -13.58
N GLN A 44 5.29 3.79 -14.19
CA GLN A 44 5.17 5.22 -13.90
C GLN A 44 3.78 5.76 -14.26
N SER A 45 3.20 5.38 -15.39
CA SER A 45 1.86 5.80 -15.79
C SER A 45 0.78 5.28 -14.83
N LYS A 46 0.93 4.08 -14.30
CA LYS A 46 0.06 3.56 -13.23
C LYS A 46 0.22 4.30 -11.91
N GLN A 47 1.42 4.72 -11.56
CA GLN A 47 1.65 5.60 -10.41
C GLN A 47 0.98 6.97 -10.62
N LEU A 48 1.01 7.53 -11.82
CA LEU A 48 0.38 8.79 -12.16
C LEU A 48 -1.15 8.70 -12.26
N SER A 49 -1.71 7.58 -12.69
CA SER A 49 -3.17 7.35 -12.69
C SER A 49 -3.75 7.22 -11.27
N ASN A 50 -2.91 6.93 -10.29
CA ASN A 50 -3.22 7.06 -8.86
C ASN A 50 -3.00 8.48 -8.32
N SER A 51 -2.93 9.48 -9.21
CA SER A 51 -2.74 10.89 -8.82
C SER A 51 -3.86 11.34 -7.89
N GLY A 52 -3.49 11.70 -6.67
CA GLY A 52 -4.43 12.13 -5.62
C GLY A 52 -4.86 11.05 -4.64
N SER A 53 -4.31 9.82 -4.67
CA SER A 53 -4.60 8.81 -3.66
C SER A 53 -3.35 8.33 -2.92
N VAL A 54 -3.52 8.03 -1.65
CA VAL A 54 -2.54 7.32 -0.84
C VAL A 54 -3.15 6.01 -0.36
N SER A 55 -2.29 5.02 -0.14
CA SER A 55 -2.70 3.74 0.43
C SER A 55 -2.30 3.71 1.91
N VAL A 56 -3.26 3.44 2.79
CA VAL A 56 -3.00 3.24 4.22
C VAL A 56 -3.16 1.77 4.56
N GLU A 57 -2.12 1.17 5.08
CA GLU A 57 -2.11 -0.22 5.54
C GLU A 57 -2.06 -0.26 7.07
N LEU A 58 -3.00 -1.00 7.65
CA LEU A 58 -3.20 -1.11 9.08
C LEU A 58 -2.65 -2.43 9.60
N PHE A 59 -1.92 -2.37 10.71
CA PHE A 59 -1.35 -3.54 11.38
C PHE A 59 -1.87 -3.69 12.81
N GLY A 60 -1.73 -4.89 13.35
CA GLY A 60 -2.05 -5.20 14.74
C GLY A 60 -3.49 -4.82 15.12
N VAL A 61 -3.62 -4.10 16.23
CA VAL A 61 -4.94 -3.71 16.78
C VAL A 61 -5.70 -2.79 15.83
N ALA A 62 -5.02 -1.88 15.13
CA ALA A 62 -5.67 -1.00 14.15
C ALA A 62 -6.38 -1.79 13.06
N ARG A 63 -5.74 -2.84 12.51
CA ARG A 63 -6.31 -3.75 11.52
C ARG A 63 -7.50 -4.53 12.08
N MET A 64 -7.38 -5.03 13.31
CA MET A 64 -8.46 -5.77 13.97
C MET A 64 -9.71 -4.92 14.17
N LEU A 65 -9.55 -3.69 14.63
CA LEU A 65 -10.64 -2.74 14.82
C LEU A 65 -11.31 -2.36 13.50
N ALA A 66 -10.50 -2.04 12.48
CA ALA A 66 -10.98 -1.62 11.17
C ALA A 66 -11.60 -2.76 10.36
N LYS A 67 -11.29 -4.02 10.68
CA LYS A 67 -11.67 -5.22 9.90
C LYS A 67 -11.23 -5.14 8.43
N THR A 68 -10.22 -4.34 8.15
CA THR A 68 -9.59 -4.20 6.84
C THR A 68 -8.10 -4.00 7.00
N GLN A 69 -7.33 -4.46 6.02
CA GLN A 69 -5.88 -4.30 6.04
C GLN A 69 -5.47 -3.01 5.34
N THR A 70 -6.07 -2.73 4.20
CA THR A 70 -5.65 -1.62 3.33
C THR A 70 -6.85 -0.77 2.96
N ILE A 71 -6.64 0.53 2.94
CA ILE A 71 -7.64 1.51 2.54
C ILE A 71 -6.98 2.57 1.65
N SER A 72 -7.62 2.89 0.54
CA SER A 72 -7.21 4.01 -0.32
C SER A 72 -7.93 5.29 0.07
N LEU A 73 -7.19 6.36 0.21
CA LEU A 73 -7.67 7.69 0.53
C LEU A 73 -7.35 8.64 -0.62
N ALA A 74 -8.37 9.28 -1.16
CA ALA A 74 -8.18 10.40 -2.09
C ALA A 74 -7.79 11.65 -1.29
N LEU A 75 -6.66 12.25 -1.62
CA LEU A 75 -6.14 13.41 -0.92
C LEU A 75 -5.74 14.50 -1.93
N PRO A 76 -5.83 15.79 -1.54
CA PRO A 76 -5.34 16.86 -2.38
C PRO A 76 -3.83 16.79 -2.57
N PRO A 77 -3.29 17.37 -3.63
CA PRO A 77 -1.85 17.61 -3.77
C PRO A 77 -1.31 18.30 -2.51
N ASP A 78 -0.09 17.99 -2.12
CA ASP A 78 0.55 18.54 -0.91
C ASP A 78 -0.15 18.19 0.42
N ALA A 79 -0.85 17.08 0.48
CA ALA A 79 -1.43 16.61 1.72
C ALA A 79 -0.36 16.36 2.80
N THR A 80 -0.78 16.46 4.05
CA THR A 80 0.04 16.11 5.21
C THR A 80 -0.51 14.86 5.89
N LEU A 81 0.26 14.25 6.77
CA LEU A 81 -0.22 13.14 7.60
C LEU A 81 -1.47 13.51 8.41
N ALA A 82 -1.60 14.76 8.86
CA ALA A 82 -2.83 15.23 9.49
C ALA A 82 -4.05 15.07 8.59
N LYS A 83 -3.93 15.38 7.29
CA LYS A 83 -5.00 15.16 6.30
C LYS A 83 -5.31 13.68 6.10
N VAL A 84 -4.28 12.82 6.09
CA VAL A 84 -4.44 11.36 6.03
C VAL A 84 -5.23 10.86 7.21
N PHE A 85 -4.84 11.27 8.43
CA PHE A 85 -5.52 10.83 9.66
C PHE A 85 -6.95 11.33 9.73
N SER A 86 -7.23 12.57 9.31
CA SER A 86 -8.60 13.10 9.21
C SER A 86 -9.46 12.28 8.24
N ALA A 87 -8.96 12.03 7.03
CA ALA A 87 -9.67 11.22 6.03
C ALA A 87 -9.87 9.76 6.49
N LEU A 88 -8.89 9.23 7.22
CA LEU A 88 -8.97 7.89 7.79
C LEU A 88 -10.02 7.82 8.92
N ALA A 89 -10.08 8.85 9.77
CA ALA A 89 -11.07 8.98 10.83
C ALA A 89 -12.52 9.08 10.29
N GLU A 90 -12.71 9.79 9.18
CA GLU A 90 -14.00 9.87 8.48
C GLU A 90 -14.44 8.51 7.91
N LYS A 91 -13.51 7.79 7.27
CA LYS A 91 -13.80 6.46 6.69
C LYS A 91 -13.92 5.35 7.71
N LEU A 92 -13.15 5.44 8.79
CA LEU A 92 -13.08 4.43 9.85
C LEU A 92 -13.24 5.07 11.24
N PRO A 93 -14.47 5.52 11.60
CA PRO A 93 -14.71 6.16 12.90
C PRO A 93 -14.34 5.29 14.10
N ILE A 94 -14.31 3.96 13.91
CA ILE A 94 -13.93 3.00 14.97
C ILE A 94 -12.49 3.20 15.45
N LEU A 95 -11.63 3.83 14.67
CA LEU A 95 -10.24 4.12 15.02
C LEU A 95 -10.10 5.40 15.87
N VAL A 96 -11.11 6.26 15.89
CA VAL A 96 -11.09 7.51 16.66
C VAL A 96 -11.09 7.21 18.16
N GLY A 97 -10.15 7.83 18.89
CA GLY A 97 -9.94 7.62 20.33
C GLY A 97 -9.26 6.30 20.68
N ARG A 98 -8.93 5.45 19.67
CA ARG A 98 -8.25 4.15 19.89
C ARG A 98 -6.91 4.06 19.16
N VAL A 99 -6.80 4.70 18.02
CA VAL A 99 -5.62 4.72 17.14
C VAL A 99 -5.27 6.15 16.74
N ILE A 100 -6.30 6.95 16.52
CA ILE A 100 -6.22 8.32 16.01
C ILE A 100 -7.03 9.25 16.93
N ASP A 101 -6.49 10.44 17.17
CA ASP A 101 -7.20 11.54 17.82
C ASP A 101 -7.06 12.85 17.03
N SER A 102 -7.45 13.97 17.63
CA SER A 102 -7.35 15.29 17.00
C SER A 102 -5.92 15.77 16.76
N GLN A 103 -4.93 15.15 17.39
CA GLN A 103 -3.51 15.46 17.27
C GLN A 103 -2.77 14.52 16.31
N GLY A 104 -3.40 13.43 15.87
CA GLY A 104 -2.84 12.43 14.98
C GLY A 104 -2.93 11.03 15.54
N LEU A 105 -1.83 10.27 15.50
CA LEU A 105 -1.76 8.95 16.13
C LEU A 105 -1.61 9.09 17.65
N ILE A 106 -2.44 8.36 18.40
CA ILE A 106 -2.33 8.32 19.87
C ILE A 106 -1.02 7.63 20.30
N PRO A 107 -0.56 7.86 21.55
CA PRO A 107 0.59 7.12 22.09
C PRO A 107 0.44 5.61 21.94
N GLY A 108 1.53 4.92 21.62
CA GLY A 108 1.52 3.47 21.32
C GLY A 108 1.35 3.14 19.84
N TYR A 109 1.12 4.14 18.99
CA TYR A 109 1.11 3.96 17.53
C TYR A 109 2.17 4.79 16.84
N THR A 110 2.63 4.31 15.71
CA THR A 110 3.58 5.00 14.83
C THR A 110 3.16 4.79 13.39
N CYS A 111 3.61 5.67 12.50
CA CYS A 111 3.46 5.43 11.09
C CYS A 111 4.80 5.40 10.38
N ASN A 112 4.83 4.66 9.29
CA ASN A 112 5.95 4.62 8.37
C ASN A 112 5.44 4.99 6.98
N ILE A 113 6.22 5.79 6.26
CA ILE A 113 5.93 6.16 4.87
C ILE A 113 6.86 5.34 3.97
N ASN A 114 6.27 4.58 3.06
CA ASN A 114 6.94 3.76 2.04
C ASN A 114 7.89 2.69 2.59
N GLY A 115 7.75 2.30 3.87
CA GLY A 115 8.66 1.34 4.50
C GLY A 115 10.03 1.90 4.88
N VAL A 116 10.29 3.19 4.62
CA VAL A 116 11.62 3.81 4.78
C VAL A 116 11.68 4.72 6.00
N ASN A 117 10.68 5.58 6.17
CA ASN A 117 10.71 6.64 7.17
C ASN A 117 9.62 6.47 8.23
N PHE A 118 10.02 6.30 9.48
CA PHE A 118 9.10 6.42 10.61
C PHE A 118 8.85 7.90 10.90
N VAL A 119 7.58 8.29 10.88
CA VAL A 119 7.17 9.68 11.02
C VAL A 119 6.06 9.78 12.06
N ARG A 120 6.19 10.76 12.97
CA ARG A 120 5.16 11.07 13.98
C ARG A 120 4.57 12.46 13.78
N ALA A 121 5.28 13.34 13.07
CA ALA A 121 4.85 14.72 12.90
C ALA A 121 3.62 14.79 11.97
N PRO A 122 2.47 15.30 12.43
CA PRO A 122 1.27 15.44 11.61
C PRO A 122 1.46 16.36 10.40
N SER A 123 2.44 17.26 10.48
CA SER A 123 2.82 18.20 9.40
C SER A 123 3.67 17.58 8.29
N ALA A 124 4.12 16.33 8.46
CA ALA A 124 4.91 15.65 7.44
C ALA A 124 4.13 15.54 6.12
N LYS A 125 4.80 15.89 5.04
CA LYS A 125 4.20 15.84 3.69
C LYS A 125 4.04 14.41 3.22
N VAL A 126 2.97 14.19 2.50
CA VAL A 126 2.61 12.92 1.87
C VAL A 126 2.36 13.18 0.41
N ALA A 127 3.03 12.42 -0.43
CA ALA A 127 2.88 12.50 -1.87
C ALA A 127 1.80 11.53 -2.38
N SER A 128 1.29 11.83 -3.55
CA SER A 128 0.42 10.90 -4.27
C SER A 128 1.15 9.59 -4.55
N GLY A 129 0.47 8.47 -4.34
CA GLY A 129 1.03 7.14 -4.48
C GLY A 129 1.77 6.60 -3.25
N ASP A 130 1.98 7.43 -2.21
CA ASP A 130 2.62 6.97 -0.99
C ASP A 130 1.83 5.85 -0.30
N LYS A 131 2.59 4.92 0.29
CA LYS A 131 2.06 3.89 1.20
C LYS A 131 2.36 4.28 2.63
N ILE A 132 1.32 4.35 3.44
CA ILE A 132 1.39 4.70 4.85
C ILE A 132 1.05 3.48 5.67
N PHE A 133 1.99 3.04 6.49
CA PHE A 133 1.82 1.91 7.40
C PHE A 133 1.52 2.44 8.79
N ILE A 134 0.41 2.01 9.39
CA ILE A 134 0.07 2.32 10.78
C ILE A 134 0.32 1.07 11.62
N LEU A 135 1.26 1.17 12.56
CA LEU A 135 1.73 0.08 13.41
C LEU A 135 1.53 0.43 14.88
N SER A 136 1.24 -0.57 15.71
CA SER A 136 1.37 -0.42 17.15
C SER A 136 2.86 -0.45 17.55
N ALA A 137 3.28 0.45 18.43
CA ALA A 137 4.65 0.49 18.90
C ALA A 137 5.02 -0.76 19.73
N ASP A 138 4.02 -1.45 20.28
CA ASP A 138 4.19 -2.67 21.07
C ASP A 138 4.30 -3.95 20.23
N ALA A 139 4.19 -3.85 18.91
CA ALA A 139 4.30 -5.00 17.99
C ALA A 139 5.75 -5.48 17.79
N GLY A 140 6.70 -4.95 18.53
CA GLY A 140 8.13 -5.26 18.44
C GLY A 140 8.71 -5.90 19.70
N GLY A 141 7.85 -6.49 20.52
CA GLY A 141 8.29 -7.23 21.69
C GLY A 141 8.52 -8.70 21.39
#